data_6edadfa5194486afb61ffc9787af4734
#
_entry.id   6edadfa5194486afb61ffc9787af4734
#
_cell.length_a   1.000
_cell.length_b   1.000
_cell.length_c   1.000
_cell.angle_alpha   90.00
_cell.angle_beta   90.00
_cell.angle_gamma   90.00
#
_symmetry.space_group_name_H-M   'P 1'
#
loop_
_entity.id
_entity.type
_entity.pdbx_description
1 polymer ?
#
loop_
_entity_poly.entity_id
_entity_poly.type
_entity_poly.pdbx_seq_one_letter_code
_entity_poly.pdbx_strand_id
1 'polypeptide(L)' 'MSVTDHVQALKQKHAKVETELGNQENCPMPDTGAIADLKRQKFTIKDEIVKLSSH' A
#
# COMPACT_ATOMS: atom_id res chain seq x y z
N MET A 1 10.44 -1.27 19.49
CA MET A 1 9.99 -1.99 18.29
C MET A 1 11.18 -2.27 17.40
N SER A 2 11.25 -3.47 16.87
CA SER A 2 12.33 -3.82 15.94
C SER A 2 11.99 -3.38 14.52
N VAL A 3 13.01 -3.31 13.67
CA VAL A 3 12.83 -3.00 12.26
C VAL A 3 11.91 -4.04 11.60
N THR A 4 12.03 -5.30 12.01
CA THR A 4 11.20 -6.38 11.50
C THR A 4 9.70 -6.12 11.76
N ASP A 5 9.37 -5.69 12.99
CA ASP A 5 7.98 -5.37 13.32
C ASP A 5 7.45 -4.21 12.49
N HIS A 6 8.29 -3.20 12.27
CA HIS A 6 7.91 -2.05 11.46
C HIS A 6 7.66 -2.46 10.00
N VAL A 7 8.55 -3.29 9.45
CA VAL A 7 8.41 -3.79 8.08
C VAL A 7 7.13 -4.62 7.95
N GLN A 8 6.83 -5.47 8.93
CA GLN A 8 5.60 -6.28 8.90
C GLN A 8 4.37 -5.39 8.93
N ALA A 9 4.37 -4.33 9.73
CA ALA A 9 3.27 -3.39 9.77
C ALA A 9 3.06 -2.72 8.41
N LEU A 10 4.15 -2.33 7.75
CA LEU A 10 4.09 -1.74 6.42
C LEU A 10 3.57 -2.75 5.38
N LYS A 11 3.99 -4.01 5.48
CA LYS A 11 3.48 -5.05 4.58
C LYS A 11 1.98 -5.26 4.74
N GLN A 12 1.49 -5.21 5.97
CA GLN A 12 0.06 -5.32 6.23
C GLN A 12 -0.70 -4.14 5.63
N LYS A 13 -0.18 -2.92 5.79
CA LYS A 13 -0.76 -1.74 5.17
C LYS A 13 -0.78 -1.86 3.65
N HIS A 14 0.31 -2.36 3.07
CA HIS A 14 0.41 -2.56 1.64
C HIS A 14 -0.67 -3.50 1.13
N ALA A 15 -0.85 -4.64 1.81
CA ALA A 15 -1.88 -5.61 1.45
C ALA A 15 -3.28 -4.99 1.54
N LYS A 16 -3.53 -4.20 2.58
CA LYS A 16 -4.82 -3.54 2.76
C LYS A 16 -5.09 -2.54 1.64
N VAL A 17 -4.10 -1.74 1.28
CA VAL A 17 -4.22 -0.76 0.20
C VAL A 17 -4.47 -1.48 -1.13
N GLU A 18 -3.76 -2.58 -1.39
CA GLU A 18 -3.98 -3.38 -2.60
C GLU A 18 -5.41 -3.92 -2.68
N THR A 19 -5.94 -4.39 -1.55
CA THR A 19 -7.31 -4.88 -1.50
C THR A 19 -8.30 -3.77 -1.82
N GLU A 20 -8.12 -2.61 -1.21
CA GLU A 20 -8.99 -1.46 -1.46
C GLU A 20 -8.89 -1.00 -2.91
N LEU A 21 -7.67 -0.99 -3.47
CA LEU A 21 -7.46 -0.61 -4.87
C LEU A 21 -8.18 -1.57 -5.80
N GLY A 22 -8.07 -2.88 -5.55
CA GLY A 22 -8.78 -3.89 -6.32
C GLY A 22 -10.29 -3.71 -6.27
N ASN A 23 -10.81 -3.40 -5.08
CA ASN A 23 -12.24 -3.16 -4.90
C ASN A 23 -12.70 -1.94 -5.72
N GLN A 24 -11.92 -0.86 -5.72
CA GLN A 24 -12.25 0.33 -6.49
C GLN A 24 -12.21 0.04 -7.99
N GLU A 25 -11.21 -0.70 -8.45
CA GLU A 25 -11.08 -1.02 -9.87
C GLU A 25 -12.21 -1.93 -10.36
N ASN A 26 -12.78 -2.75 -9.47
CA ASN A 26 -13.89 -3.64 -9.79
C ASN A 26 -15.25 -3.00 -9.61
N CYS A 27 -15.32 -1.77 -9.12
CA CYS A 27 -16.59 -1.07 -8.97
C CYS A 27 -17.17 -0.68 -10.33
N PRO A 28 -18.50 -0.70 -10.48
CA PRO A 28 -19.14 -0.24 -11.75
C PRO A 28 -18.83 1.22 -12.06
N MET A 29 -18.63 2.04 -11.03
CA MET A 29 -18.26 3.45 -11.20
C MET A 29 -17.03 3.74 -10.32
N PRO A 30 -15.83 3.39 -10.79
CA PRO A 30 -14.63 3.60 -9.98
C PRO A 30 -14.36 5.09 -9.76
N ASP A 31 -13.95 5.43 -8.52
CA ASP A 31 -13.53 6.79 -8.19
C ASP A 31 -12.06 6.94 -8.60
N THR A 32 -11.80 7.67 -9.67
CA THR A 32 -10.44 7.85 -10.17
C THR A 32 -9.55 8.58 -9.18
N GLY A 33 -10.11 9.51 -8.39
CA GLY A 33 -9.36 10.20 -7.35
C GLY A 33 -8.94 9.24 -6.24
N ALA A 34 -9.85 8.38 -5.80
CA ALA A 34 -9.54 7.38 -4.78
C ALA A 34 -8.49 6.39 -5.29
N ILE A 35 -8.61 5.96 -6.55
CA ILE A 35 -7.64 5.05 -7.16
C ILE A 35 -6.26 5.70 -7.21
N ALA A 36 -6.17 6.96 -7.60
CA ALA A 36 -4.90 7.68 -7.64
C ALA A 36 -4.27 7.78 -6.24
N ASP A 37 -5.07 8.09 -5.23
CA ASP A 37 -4.59 8.17 -3.85
C ASP A 37 -4.09 6.81 -3.35
N LEU A 38 -4.84 5.74 -3.63
CA LEU A 38 -4.45 4.40 -3.22
C LEU A 38 -3.16 3.96 -3.89
N LYS A 39 -3.00 4.28 -5.17
CA LYS A 39 -1.76 3.99 -5.88
C LYS A 39 -0.58 4.74 -5.29
N ARG A 40 -0.78 6.00 -4.91
CA ARG A 40 0.26 6.79 -4.27
C ARG A 40 0.65 6.19 -2.93
N GLN A 41 -0.33 5.81 -2.11
CA GLN A 41 -0.07 5.16 -0.83
C GLN A 41 0.69 3.86 -1.02
N LYS A 42 0.30 3.07 -2.00
CA LYS A 42 0.97 1.81 -2.32
C LYS A 42 2.45 2.05 -2.66
N PHE A 43 2.75 3.02 -3.50
CA PHE A 43 4.12 3.36 -3.85
C PHE A 43 4.92 3.80 -2.65
N THR A 44 4.35 4.67 -1.82
CA THR A 44 5.02 5.17 -0.61
C THR A 44 5.36 4.04 0.33
N ILE A 45 4.39 3.16 0.59
CA ILE A 45 4.57 2.03 1.50
C ILE A 45 5.62 1.07 0.94
N LYS A 46 5.55 0.75 -0.34
CA LYS A 46 6.50 -0.13 -0.99
C LYS A 46 7.92 0.45 -0.93
N ASP A 47 8.05 1.74 -1.17
CA ASP A 47 9.35 2.42 -1.11
C ASP A 47 9.95 2.33 0.29
N GLU A 48 9.14 2.55 1.32
CA GLU A 48 9.60 2.42 2.71
C GLU A 48 10.03 1.00 3.04
N ILE A 49 9.29 0.00 2.57
CA ILE A 49 9.66 -1.40 2.78
C ILE A 49 11.01 -1.70 2.15
N VAL A 50 11.21 -1.25 0.92
CA VAL A 50 12.47 -1.44 0.21
C VAL A 50 13.62 -0.77 0.95
N LYS A 51 13.43 0.47 1.41
CA LYS A 51 14.47 1.19 2.14
C LYS A 51 14.83 0.50 3.45
N LEU A 52 13.86 -0.04 4.16
CA LEU A 52 14.10 -0.70 5.43
C LEU A 52 14.71 -2.08 5.28
N SER A 53 14.42 -2.78 4.19
CA SER A 53 14.95 -4.13 3.96
C SER A 53 16.21 -4.14 3.11
N SER A 54 16.61 -3.00 2.56
CA SER A 54 17.79 -2.87 1.71
C SER A 54 18.96 -2.34 2.54
N HIS A 55 19.93 -3.19 2.80
CA HIS A 55 21.16 -2.80 3.50
C HIS A 55 22.37 -3.21 2.71
#